data_b3f6c5150189193e5c390f15e8b29ed0
#
_entry.id   b3f6c5150189193e5c390f15e8b29ed0
#
_cell.length_a   1.000
_cell.length_b   1.000
_cell.length_c   1.000
_cell.angle_alpha   90.00
_cell.angle_beta   90.00
_cell.angle_gamma   90.00
#
_symmetry.space_group_name_H-M   'P 1'
#
loop_
_entity.id
_entity.type
_entity.pdbx_description
1 polymer ?
#
loop_
_entity_poly.entity_id
_entity_poly.type
_entity_poly.pdbx_seq_one_letter_code
_entity_poly.pdbx_strand_id
1 'polypeptide(L)'
;MKKFYPILFALFLLQTTSLFGQRYLNEVFTNVTKTPNIVYSNNISVLTGTPTPIDLRFDLYEPTGDTEATRPLVLYFHTGSFLPILRNQTATGDRADSATAEMCRQFARRGYVAASVDYRLGWNPLGTTQDIRTGTLLLAVYRAIQDARACVRYFKKSYSIDGNPYKIDTNRIILCGQGSGGYIAMAYATLDKTQEIQLLKFLAGETNATYGFVQGQPYVNQQVWGDYDGFNATTGFGVSNHPGYSGRVRMAINMGGALGDSTWLEQGDVPLVAFHSVNDPFAPFGVGNVIVPTTGQFVVDVIGSQAIIKRSKNFGNQDVFNIPYNDPYTTRANSINNGLEGLFPFELPNPGPPLNGQAGPWEWISYTDLQAIAPFYGVTSGGVDTIYQSAFFSNPNVNNKDKALAYIDTIQGYLAPRIVQVLQLPGYYTGFSTLTSGDFTVTVAPNPASDRVNIQVDAAIRINSIELFDISGRRLTAISQLNNNLASLNTSSLSKGMYLVRIQSDKGVISTRFMKD
;
A
#
# COMPACT_ATOMS: atom_id res chain seq x y z
N MET A 1 54.39 12.06 12.02
CA MET A 1 53.21 11.19 11.89
C MET A 1 51.97 11.89 12.48
N LYS A 2 51.45 12.96 11.88
CA LYS A 2 50.23 13.69 12.38
C LYS A 2 49.38 14.32 11.27
N LYS A 3 49.28 13.73 10.08
CA LYS A 3 48.49 14.31 8.97
C LYS A 3 47.52 13.35 8.25
N PHE A 4 47.16 12.19 8.82
CA PHE A 4 46.31 11.21 8.11
C PHE A 4 44.88 11.08 8.68
N TYR A 5 44.54 11.68 9.82
CA TYR A 5 43.22 11.47 10.46
C TYR A 5 42.04 12.29 9.90
N PRO A 6 42.18 13.50 9.31
CA PRO A 6 41.02 14.23 8.80
C PRO A 6 40.42 13.66 7.53
N ILE A 7 41.21 12.96 6.69
CA ILE A 7 40.71 12.39 5.44
C ILE A 7 39.88 11.09 5.69
N LEU A 8 40.26 10.29 6.68
CA LEU A 8 39.51 9.09 7.07
C LEU A 8 38.16 9.42 7.71
N PHE A 9 38.09 10.50 8.48
CA PHE A 9 36.85 10.97 9.11
C PHE A 9 35.88 11.58 8.08
N ALA A 10 36.38 12.29 7.07
CA ALA A 10 35.59 12.83 5.98
C ALA A 10 35.04 11.74 5.06
N LEU A 11 35.79 10.65 4.83
CA LEU A 11 35.35 9.48 4.08
C LEU A 11 34.27 8.67 4.83
N PHE A 12 34.33 8.63 6.16
CA PHE A 12 33.31 7.95 6.98
C PHE A 12 31.98 8.73 7.01
N LEU A 13 32.04 10.07 7.01
CA LEU A 13 30.87 10.95 6.92
C LEU A 13 30.20 10.93 5.53
N LEU A 14 30.98 10.71 4.46
CA LEU A 14 30.44 10.58 3.11
C LEU A 14 29.72 9.24 2.87
N GLN A 15 30.09 8.17 3.59
CA GLN A 15 29.39 6.89 3.50
C GLN A 15 28.05 6.86 4.24
N THR A 16 27.89 7.67 5.29
CA THR A 16 26.62 7.70 6.04
C THR A 16 25.50 8.45 5.31
N THR A 17 25.82 9.41 4.46
CA THR A 17 24.81 10.17 3.69
C THR A 17 24.20 9.37 2.54
N SER A 18 24.91 8.39 1.98
CA SER A 18 24.37 7.54 0.91
C SER A 18 23.40 6.45 1.42
N LEU A 19 23.52 6.02 2.68
CA LEU A 19 22.63 5.06 3.31
C LEU A 19 21.23 5.63 3.58
N PHE A 20 21.13 6.90 3.96
CA PHE A 20 19.84 7.57 4.21
C PHE A 20 19.03 7.81 2.93
N GLY A 21 19.66 8.01 1.77
CA GLY A 21 18.96 8.21 0.49
C GLY A 21 18.36 6.94 -0.12
N GLN A 22 18.72 5.76 0.38
CA GLN A 22 18.22 4.47 -0.12
C GLN A 22 17.20 3.79 0.80
N ARG A 23 17.11 4.22 2.06
CA ARG A 23 16.09 3.74 2.98
C ARG A 23 14.69 3.95 2.40
N TYR A 24 13.80 3.02 2.62
CA TYR A 24 12.44 2.94 2.10
C TYR A 24 12.33 2.57 0.60
N LEU A 25 13.34 2.85 -0.20
CA LEU A 25 13.41 2.41 -1.60
C LEU A 25 14.03 1.01 -1.72
N ASN A 26 15.16 0.80 -1.05
CA ASN A 26 15.93 -0.44 -1.10
C ASN A 26 15.96 -1.14 0.26
N GLU A 27 16.27 -2.43 0.25
CA GLU A 27 16.54 -3.18 1.47
C GLU A 27 17.88 -2.73 2.06
N VAL A 28 17.85 -2.09 3.21
CA VAL A 28 19.02 -1.59 3.94
C VAL A 28 19.27 -2.34 5.25
N PHE A 29 18.30 -3.16 5.67
CA PHE A 29 18.42 -4.04 6.82
C PHE A 29 18.46 -5.50 6.37
N THR A 30 19.38 -6.28 6.91
CA THR A 30 19.51 -7.71 6.60
C THR A 30 18.61 -8.58 7.45
N ASN A 31 18.35 -8.16 8.68
CA ASN A 31 17.61 -8.94 9.67
C ASN A 31 16.28 -8.25 10.05
N VAL A 32 15.28 -9.08 10.30
CA VAL A 32 13.94 -8.65 10.69
C VAL A 32 13.54 -9.37 11.98
N THR A 33 13.09 -8.62 12.95
CA THR A 33 12.49 -9.13 14.17
C THR A 33 11.00 -9.36 13.95
N LYS A 34 10.51 -10.58 14.18
CA LYS A 34 9.09 -10.93 14.16
C LYS A 34 8.57 -11.07 15.59
N THR A 35 7.52 -10.31 15.93
CA THR A 35 6.76 -10.49 17.17
C THR A 35 5.36 -11.02 16.81
N PRO A 36 5.08 -12.31 17.06
CA PRO A 36 3.84 -12.94 16.63
C PRO A 36 2.69 -12.73 17.62
N ASN A 37 1.44 -12.90 17.12
CA ASN A 37 0.24 -13.09 17.94
C ASN A 37 -0.17 -11.89 18.82
N ILE A 38 0.14 -10.66 18.43
CA ILE A 38 -0.27 -9.46 19.17
C ILE A 38 -1.78 -9.26 18.99
N VAL A 39 -2.54 -9.20 20.07
CA VAL A 39 -3.98 -8.92 20.05
C VAL A 39 -4.21 -7.43 19.87
N TYR A 40 -4.92 -7.03 18.80
CA TYR A 40 -5.26 -5.64 18.55
C TYR A 40 -6.72 -5.30 18.86
N SER A 41 -7.61 -6.29 18.82
CA SER A 41 -9.01 -6.11 19.17
C SER A 41 -9.66 -7.45 19.56
N ASN A 42 -10.88 -7.36 20.09
CA ASN A 42 -11.78 -8.49 20.29
C ASN A 42 -13.09 -8.18 19.58
N ASN A 43 -13.69 -9.15 18.90
CA ASN A 43 -14.96 -8.96 18.22
C ASN A 43 -15.75 -10.27 18.12
N ILE A 44 -16.95 -10.21 17.56
CA ILE A 44 -17.87 -11.36 17.47
C ILE A 44 -17.71 -12.03 16.11
N SER A 45 -17.27 -13.29 16.09
CA SER A 45 -17.27 -14.17 14.92
C SER A 45 -18.63 -14.88 14.80
N VAL A 46 -19.07 -15.06 13.55
CA VAL A 46 -20.26 -15.87 13.20
C VAL A 46 -19.88 -17.05 12.29
N LEU A 47 -18.60 -17.35 12.19
CA LEU A 47 -18.07 -18.38 11.27
C LEU A 47 -18.66 -19.77 11.51
N THR A 48 -18.95 -20.11 12.76
CA THR A 48 -19.52 -21.43 13.15
C THR A 48 -21.04 -21.44 13.18
N GLY A 49 -21.71 -20.35 12.75
CA GLY A 49 -23.16 -20.16 12.87
C GLY A 49 -23.61 -19.69 14.26
N THR A 50 -22.75 -19.80 15.29
CA THR A 50 -23.00 -19.29 16.64
C THR A 50 -22.12 -18.07 16.90
N PRO A 51 -22.69 -16.92 17.32
CA PRO A 51 -21.92 -15.75 17.69
C PRO A 51 -20.94 -16.05 18.82
N THR A 52 -19.63 -15.89 18.56
CA THR A 52 -18.58 -16.25 19.51
C THR A 52 -17.54 -15.12 19.58
N PRO A 53 -17.17 -14.64 20.77
CA PRO A 53 -16.06 -13.70 20.93
C PRO A 53 -14.74 -14.31 20.46
N ILE A 54 -13.99 -13.54 19.67
CA ILE A 54 -12.65 -13.92 19.21
C ILE A 54 -11.67 -12.76 19.38
N ASP A 55 -10.42 -13.09 19.67
CA ASP A 55 -9.32 -12.16 19.55
C ASP A 55 -8.90 -12.03 18.09
N LEU A 56 -8.67 -10.80 17.65
CA LEU A 56 -8.07 -10.48 16.37
C LEU A 56 -6.62 -10.09 16.57
N ARG A 57 -5.73 -10.69 15.79
CA ARG A 57 -4.29 -10.64 16.02
C ARG A 57 -3.54 -10.15 14.79
N PHE A 58 -2.33 -9.67 15.01
CA PHE A 58 -1.34 -9.48 13.95
C PHE A 58 0.01 -10.04 14.36
N ASP A 59 0.84 -10.31 13.35
CA ASP A 59 2.26 -10.57 13.48
C ASP A 59 3.02 -9.31 13.05
N LEU A 60 3.88 -8.79 13.92
CA LEU A 60 4.66 -7.58 13.67
C LEU A 60 6.04 -7.92 13.12
N TYR A 61 6.48 -7.17 12.13
CA TYR A 61 7.80 -7.27 11.51
C TYR A 61 8.50 -5.91 11.57
N GLU A 62 9.70 -5.89 12.17
CA GLU A 62 10.49 -4.69 12.39
C GLU A 62 11.93 -4.90 11.93
N PRO A 63 12.60 -3.85 11.38
CA PRO A 63 14.03 -3.95 11.07
C PRO A 63 14.84 -4.12 12.35
N THR A 64 15.65 -5.19 12.41
CA THR A 64 16.49 -5.46 13.60
C THR A 64 17.61 -4.43 13.69
N GLY A 65 17.78 -3.82 14.85
CA GLY A 65 18.86 -2.86 15.11
C GLY A 65 18.59 -1.44 14.56
N ASP A 66 17.40 -1.16 14.08
CA ASP A 66 17.02 0.18 13.61
C ASP A 66 16.86 1.16 14.78
N THR A 67 17.50 2.31 14.66
CA THR A 67 17.53 3.37 15.70
C THR A 67 16.54 4.50 15.46
N GLU A 68 15.78 4.47 14.34
CA GLU A 68 14.79 5.52 14.06
C GLU A 68 13.73 5.60 15.15
N ALA A 69 13.40 6.84 15.53
CA ALA A 69 12.40 7.10 16.57
C ALA A 69 10.98 6.75 16.11
N THR A 70 10.68 6.95 14.81
CA THR A 70 9.37 6.63 14.21
C THR A 70 9.54 6.15 12.78
N ARG A 71 8.69 5.21 12.37
CA ARG A 71 8.70 4.55 11.05
C ARG A 71 7.31 4.54 10.43
N PRO A 72 7.18 4.58 9.11
CA PRO A 72 5.91 4.32 8.44
C PRO A 72 5.42 2.91 8.77
N LEU A 73 4.09 2.75 8.85
CA LEU A 73 3.42 1.48 9.13
C LEU A 73 2.71 0.95 7.89
N VAL A 74 2.94 -0.33 7.58
CA VAL A 74 2.22 -1.09 6.56
C VAL A 74 1.34 -2.13 7.26
N LEU A 75 0.02 -2.07 7.05
CA LEU A 75 -0.90 -3.12 7.46
C LEU A 75 -1.17 -4.01 6.25
N TYR A 76 -0.81 -5.29 6.35
CA TYR A 76 -0.95 -6.27 5.28
C TYR A 76 -2.06 -7.27 5.61
N PHE A 77 -3.09 -7.34 4.76
CA PHE A 77 -4.23 -8.24 4.89
C PHE A 77 -4.05 -9.43 3.94
N HIS A 78 -4.08 -10.64 4.50
CA HIS A 78 -3.89 -11.89 3.75
C HIS A 78 -5.07 -12.21 2.83
N THR A 79 -4.89 -13.16 1.93
CA THR A 79 -5.94 -13.75 1.08
C THR A 79 -6.79 -14.78 1.86
N GLY A 80 -7.60 -15.58 1.17
CA GLY A 80 -8.28 -16.75 1.75
C GLY A 80 -9.80 -16.74 1.63
N SER A 81 -10.38 -15.90 0.76
CA SER A 81 -11.82 -15.90 0.47
C SER A 81 -12.72 -15.74 1.71
N PHE A 82 -12.23 -15.03 2.73
CA PHE A 82 -12.93 -14.85 4.02
C PHE A 82 -13.31 -16.16 4.72
N LEU A 83 -12.53 -17.22 4.51
CA LEU A 83 -12.68 -18.54 5.13
C LEU A 83 -11.35 -19.02 5.71
N PRO A 84 -11.37 -19.92 6.71
CA PRO A 84 -10.15 -20.51 7.24
C PRO A 84 -9.36 -21.26 6.16
N ILE A 85 -8.02 -21.17 6.24
CA ILE A 85 -7.11 -21.93 5.38
C ILE A 85 -7.50 -23.42 5.34
N LEU A 86 -7.35 -24.06 4.19
CA LEU A 86 -7.79 -25.42 3.85
C LEU A 86 -9.33 -25.60 3.83
N ARG A 87 -10.09 -24.93 4.69
CA ARG A 87 -11.55 -24.90 4.63
C ARG A 87 -12.06 -24.06 3.46
N ASN A 88 -11.27 -23.09 3.01
CA ASN A 88 -11.50 -22.29 1.80
C ASN A 88 -11.18 -23.06 0.49
N GLN A 89 -10.79 -24.33 0.58
CA GLN A 89 -10.34 -25.16 -0.54
C GLN A 89 -9.09 -24.62 -1.24
N THR A 90 -8.31 -23.80 -0.54
CA THR A 90 -7.01 -23.28 -1.00
C THR A 90 -5.94 -23.56 0.05
N ALA A 91 -4.69 -23.42 -0.37
CA ALA A 91 -3.53 -23.63 0.47
C ALA A 91 -2.99 -22.33 1.07
N THR A 92 -3.72 -21.23 0.91
CA THR A 92 -3.44 -19.90 1.47
C THR A 92 -4.67 -19.36 2.20
N GLY A 93 -4.50 -18.42 3.11
CA GLY A 93 -5.61 -17.81 3.86
C GLY A 93 -5.30 -17.53 5.32
N ASP A 94 -4.02 -17.32 5.64
CA ASP A 94 -3.55 -17.03 6.99
C ASP A 94 -2.51 -15.90 6.97
N ARG A 95 -2.41 -15.14 8.06
CA ARG A 95 -1.38 -14.09 8.22
C ARG A 95 0.06 -14.63 8.18
N ALA A 96 0.26 -15.94 8.38
CA ALA A 96 1.55 -16.61 8.30
C ALA A 96 1.86 -17.18 6.91
N ASP A 97 0.99 -17.02 5.92
CA ASP A 97 1.24 -17.46 4.54
C ASP A 97 2.60 -16.97 4.06
N SER A 98 3.31 -17.81 3.32
CA SER A 98 4.68 -17.57 2.89
C SER A 98 4.86 -16.21 2.19
N ALA A 99 3.98 -15.88 1.25
CA ALA A 99 4.02 -14.62 0.51
C ALA A 99 3.70 -13.42 1.43
N THR A 100 2.69 -13.53 2.27
CA THR A 100 2.31 -12.51 3.26
C THR A 100 3.46 -12.19 4.20
N ALA A 101 4.07 -13.23 4.77
CA ALA A 101 5.21 -13.08 5.67
C ALA A 101 6.43 -12.48 4.97
N GLU A 102 6.71 -12.86 3.72
CA GLU A 102 7.85 -12.33 2.98
C GLU A 102 7.62 -10.87 2.55
N MET A 103 6.43 -10.51 2.11
CA MET A 103 6.09 -9.11 1.84
C MET A 103 6.33 -8.22 3.07
N CYS A 104 5.89 -8.66 4.26
CA CYS A 104 6.14 -7.95 5.51
C CYS A 104 7.64 -7.88 5.86
N ARG A 105 8.42 -8.96 5.63
CA ARG A 105 9.87 -8.93 5.81
C ARG A 105 10.55 -7.95 4.87
N GLN A 106 10.16 -7.91 3.60
CA GLN A 106 10.74 -6.99 2.63
C GLN A 106 10.43 -5.54 2.94
N PHE A 107 9.21 -5.22 3.43
CA PHE A 107 8.93 -3.90 3.98
C PHE A 107 9.83 -3.58 5.18
N ALA A 108 9.96 -4.50 6.12
CA ALA A 108 10.83 -4.29 7.29
C ALA A 108 12.31 -4.11 6.88
N ARG A 109 12.84 -4.91 5.95
CA ARG A 109 14.21 -4.71 5.43
C ARG A 109 14.41 -3.34 4.76
N ARG A 110 13.36 -2.71 4.25
CA ARG A 110 13.38 -1.33 3.74
C ARG A 110 13.24 -0.26 4.82
N GLY A 111 12.98 -0.64 6.08
CA GLY A 111 12.90 0.29 7.20
C GLY A 111 11.47 0.67 7.62
N TYR A 112 10.45 -0.01 7.13
CA TYR A 112 9.08 0.12 7.60
C TYR A 112 8.83 -0.75 8.85
N VAL A 113 7.78 -0.45 9.59
CA VAL A 113 7.10 -1.42 10.43
C VAL A 113 6.00 -2.06 9.57
N ALA A 114 5.92 -3.38 9.55
CA ALA A 114 4.86 -4.09 8.84
C ALA A 114 4.11 -5.02 9.77
N ALA A 115 2.79 -5.09 9.63
CA ALA A 115 1.96 -6.00 10.40
C ALA A 115 1.12 -6.86 9.45
N SER A 116 1.25 -8.18 9.55
CA SER A 116 0.34 -9.12 8.89
C SER A 116 -0.87 -9.33 9.80
N VAL A 117 -2.07 -9.00 9.31
CA VAL A 117 -3.26 -8.77 10.14
C VAL A 117 -4.34 -9.80 9.85
N ASP A 118 -4.87 -10.44 10.90
CA ASP A 118 -6.11 -11.22 10.86
C ASP A 118 -7.33 -10.30 10.79
N TYR A 119 -8.42 -10.83 10.29
CA TYR A 119 -9.73 -10.21 10.24
C TYR A 119 -10.83 -11.25 10.37
N ARG A 120 -12.06 -10.85 10.71
CA ARG A 120 -13.19 -11.78 10.85
C ARG A 120 -13.55 -12.42 9.51
N LEU A 121 -13.59 -13.74 9.52
CA LEU A 121 -14.00 -14.59 8.40
C LEU A 121 -15.51 -14.83 8.43
N GLY A 122 -16.08 -15.50 7.40
CA GLY A 122 -17.46 -15.93 7.45
C GLY A 122 -18.27 -15.71 6.16
N TRP A 123 -17.67 -15.91 4.98
CA TRP A 123 -18.39 -16.10 3.74
C TRP A 123 -19.00 -17.52 3.68
N ASN A 124 -20.16 -17.67 3.03
CA ASN A 124 -20.75 -18.97 2.71
C ASN A 124 -20.88 -19.12 1.18
N PRO A 125 -19.80 -19.52 0.47
CA PRO A 125 -19.82 -19.68 -0.99
C PRO A 125 -20.74 -20.81 -1.46
N LEU A 126 -21.05 -21.80 -0.60
CA LEU A 126 -21.91 -22.94 -0.90
C LEU A 126 -23.38 -22.72 -0.48
N GLY A 127 -23.74 -21.48 -0.17
CA GLY A 127 -25.13 -21.12 0.13
C GLY A 127 -26.08 -21.52 -1.00
N THR A 128 -27.23 -22.07 -0.62
CA THR A 128 -28.19 -22.66 -1.56
C THR A 128 -28.83 -21.64 -2.50
N THR A 129 -28.92 -20.37 -2.06
CA THR A 129 -29.43 -19.26 -2.89
C THR A 129 -28.32 -18.26 -3.20
N GLN A 130 -28.54 -17.45 -4.24
CA GLN A 130 -27.63 -16.33 -4.56
C GLN A 130 -27.55 -15.34 -3.38
N ASP A 131 -28.68 -15.05 -2.74
CA ASP A 131 -28.75 -14.13 -1.59
C ASP A 131 -27.84 -14.57 -0.44
N ILE A 132 -27.79 -15.86 -0.13
CA ILE A 132 -26.89 -16.38 0.90
C ILE A 132 -25.42 -16.16 0.49
N ARG A 133 -25.07 -16.48 -0.77
CA ARG A 133 -23.69 -16.31 -1.25
C ARG A 133 -23.27 -14.84 -1.29
N THR A 134 -24.12 -13.98 -1.83
CA THR A 134 -23.89 -12.53 -1.93
C THR A 134 -23.86 -11.88 -0.55
N GLY A 135 -24.92 -12.07 0.23
CA GLY A 135 -25.07 -11.40 1.52
C GLY A 135 -24.00 -11.80 2.52
N THR A 136 -23.61 -13.09 2.58
CA THR A 136 -22.54 -13.52 3.48
C THR A 136 -21.17 -13.02 3.04
N LEU A 137 -20.90 -12.86 1.74
CA LEU A 137 -19.68 -12.22 1.25
C LEU A 137 -19.63 -10.74 1.65
N LEU A 138 -20.71 -9.99 1.37
CA LEU A 138 -20.78 -8.56 1.72
C LEU A 138 -20.62 -8.34 3.22
N LEU A 139 -21.26 -9.16 4.06
CA LEU A 139 -21.08 -9.13 5.51
C LEU A 139 -19.65 -9.47 5.94
N ALA A 140 -18.98 -10.43 5.28
CA ALA A 140 -17.61 -10.78 5.60
C ALA A 140 -16.65 -9.62 5.28
N VAL A 141 -16.77 -9.01 4.09
CA VAL A 141 -16.00 -7.82 3.71
C VAL A 141 -16.25 -6.67 4.68
N TYR A 142 -17.52 -6.39 5.00
CA TYR A 142 -17.89 -5.29 5.89
C TYR A 142 -17.28 -5.43 7.29
N ARG A 143 -17.39 -6.62 7.89
CA ARG A 143 -16.77 -6.92 9.19
C ARG A 143 -15.24 -6.81 9.13
N ALA A 144 -14.63 -7.26 8.05
CA ALA A 144 -13.18 -7.18 7.88
C ALA A 144 -12.70 -5.72 7.72
N ILE A 145 -13.49 -4.84 7.09
CA ILE A 145 -13.21 -3.38 7.06
C ILE A 145 -13.25 -2.80 8.47
N GLN A 146 -14.26 -3.15 9.28
CA GLN A 146 -14.36 -2.70 10.68
C GLN A 146 -13.13 -3.15 11.49
N ASP A 147 -12.66 -4.39 11.29
CA ASP A 147 -11.49 -4.94 11.97
C ASP A 147 -10.20 -4.24 11.51
N ALA A 148 -10.07 -3.96 10.21
CA ALA A 148 -8.95 -3.18 9.67
C ALA A 148 -8.92 -1.76 10.25
N ARG A 149 -10.08 -1.09 10.38
CA ARG A 149 -10.20 0.23 11.03
C ARG A 149 -9.85 0.16 12.52
N ALA A 150 -10.29 -0.90 13.22
CA ALA A 150 -9.90 -1.14 14.60
C ALA A 150 -8.38 -1.34 14.75
N CYS A 151 -7.73 -2.04 13.82
CA CYS A 151 -6.27 -2.22 13.80
C CYS A 151 -5.53 -0.88 13.63
N VAL A 152 -5.95 -0.02 12.70
CA VAL A 152 -5.38 1.32 12.54
C VAL A 152 -5.54 2.14 13.83
N ARG A 153 -6.72 2.09 14.44
CA ARG A 153 -6.99 2.82 15.70
C ARG A 153 -6.18 2.24 16.87
N TYR A 154 -5.96 0.93 16.92
CA TYR A 154 -5.07 0.29 17.90
C TYR A 154 -3.66 0.89 17.86
N PHE A 155 -3.06 0.98 16.69
CA PHE A 155 -1.73 1.55 16.54
C PHE A 155 -1.69 3.03 16.93
N LYS A 156 -2.71 3.83 16.58
CA LYS A 156 -2.79 5.24 16.98
C LYS A 156 -3.01 5.41 18.49
N LYS A 157 -3.79 4.51 19.09
CA LYS A 157 -3.94 4.45 20.55
C LYS A 157 -2.61 4.11 21.22
N SER A 158 -1.91 3.08 20.76
CA SER A 158 -0.62 2.67 21.34
C SER A 158 0.44 3.77 21.24
N TYR A 159 0.44 4.54 20.15
CA TYR A 159 1.28 5.73 20.03
C TYR A 159 0.95 6.77 21.11
N SER A 160 -0.34 7.04 21.35
CA SER A 160 -0.78 8.16 22.20
C SER A 160 -0.69 7.87 23.69
N ILE A 161 -0.97 6.62 24.13
CA ILE A 161 -1.12 6.29 25.56
C ILE A 161 -0.11 5.26 26.07
N ASP A 162 0.47 4.43 25.17
CA ASP A 162 1.41 3.35 25.56
C ASP A 162 2.88 3.74 25.26
N GLY A 163 3.14 5.02 24.91
CA GLY A 163 4.49 5.53 24.65
C GLY A 163 5.09 5.07 23.31
N ASN A 164 4.26 4.73 22.33
CA ASN A 164 4.67 4.29 20.99
C ASN A 164 5.60 3.05 21.00
N PRO A 165 5.20 1.93 21.57
CA PRO A 165 6.07 0.74 21.71
C PRO A 165 6.52 0.18 20.36
N TYR A 166 5.77 0.44 19.29
CA TYR A 166 6.07 -0.01 17.92
C TYR A 166 6.87 1.01 17.10
N LYS A 167 7.21 2.16 17.70
CA LYS A 167 7.96 3.25 17.04
C LYS A 167 7.39 3.60 15.67
N ILE A 168 6.07 3.79 15.57
CA ILE A 168 5.38 4.13 14.32
C ILE A 168 5.14 5.64 14.19
N ASP A 169 5.03 6.11 12.95
CA ASP A 169 4.48 7.42 12.60
C ASP A 169 3.00 7.25 12.23
N THR A 170 2.11 7.74 13.09
CA THR A 170 0.65 7.61 12.92
C THR A 170 0.09 8.40 11.73
N ASN A 171 0.87 9.31 11.14
CA ASN A 171 0.53 10.05 9.92
C ASN A 171 0.97 9.31 8.64
N ARG A 172 1.71 8.21 8.76
CA ARG A 172 2.31 7.45 7.66
C ARG A 172 1.91 5.98 7.72
N ILE A 173 0.60 5.73 7.69
CA ILE A 173 0.00 4.39 7.69
C ILE A 173 -0.53 4.12 6.28
N ILE A 174 -0.20 2.95 5.73
CA ILE A 174 -0.71 2.45 4.45
C ILE A 174 -1.29 1.06 4.61
N LEU A 175 -2.23 0.72 3.73
CA LEU A 175 -2.84 -0.60 3.67
C LEU A 175 -2.33 -1.35 2.45
N CYS A 176 -2.07 -2.63 2.61
CA CYS A 176 -1.77 -3.55 1.52
C CYS A 176 -2.61 -4.79 1.70
N GLY A 177 -3.24 -5.28 0.66
CA GLY A 177 -4.07 -6.47 0.76
C GLY A 177 -3.99 -7.34 -0.48
N GLN A 178 -4.02 -8.65 -0.26
CA GLN A 178 -3.92 -9.68 -1.29
C GLN A 178 -5.23 -10.47 -1.36
N GLY A 179 -5.76 -10.72 -2.56
CA GLY A 179 -7.02 -11.45 -2.75
C GLY A 179 -8.17 -10.82 -1.93
N SER A 180 -8.73 -11.57 -0.98
CA SER A 180 -9.73 -11.05 -0.03
C SER A 180 -9.20 -9.83 0.77
N GLY A 181 -7.92 -9.81 1.13
CA GLY A 181 -7.28 -8.63 1.72
C GLY A 181 -7.26 -7.43 0.78
N GLY A 182 -7.17 -7.65 -0.54
CA GLY A 182 -7.30 -6.60 -1.54
C GLY A 182 -8.70 -5.96 -1.57
N TYR A 183 -9.75 -6.78 -1.45
CA TYR A 183 -11.12 -6.28 -1.26
C TYR A 183 -11.23 -5.41 0.00
N ILE A 184 -10.60 -5.85 1.11
CA ILE A 184 -10.57 -5.09 2.36
C ILE A 184 -9.87 -3.74 2.16
N ALA A 185 -8.67 -3.73 1.56
CA ALA A 185 -7.88 -2.53 1.36
C ALA A 185 -8.61 -1.50 0.47
N MET A 186 -9.24 -1.96 -0.63
CA MET A 186 -10.00 -1.09 -1.53
C MET A 186 -11.26 -0.55 -0.87
N ALA A 187 -12.07 -1.41 -0.26
CA ALA A 187 -13.29 -0.97 0.42
C ALA A 187 -12.99 -0.11 1.65
N TYR A 188 -11.90 -0.35 2.38
CA TYR A 188 -11.47 0.54 3.46
C TYR A 188 -11.20 1.97 2.97
N ALA A 189 -10.55 2.07 1.81
CA ALA A 189 -10.14 3.36 1.25
C ALA A 189 -11.29 4.20 0.68
N THR A 190 -12.43 3.58 0.38
CA THR A 190 -13.49 4.19 -0.42
C THR A 190 -14.87 4.14 0.23
N LEU A 191 -15.18 3.14 1.07
CA LEU A 191 -16.49 3.01 1.73
C LEU A 191 -16.53 3.90 2.97
N ASP A 192 -17.23 5.02 2.90
CA ASP A 192 -17.34 5.98 3.99
C ASP A 192 -18.76 6.56 4.20
N LYS A 193 -19.75 6.07 3.43
CA LYS A 193 -21.16 6.53 3.50
C LYS A 193 -22.12 5.36 3.62
N THR A 194 -23.16 5.54 4.42
CA THR A 194 -24.22 4.54 4.59
C THR A 194 -24.94 4.21 3.28
N GLN A 195 -25.11 5.18 2.38
CA GLN A 195 -25.79 4.99 1.10
C GLN A 195 -25.06 3.99 0.18
N GLU A 196 -23.76 3.85 0.34
CA GLU A 196 -22.92 2.97 -0.47
C GLU A 196 -23.22 1.48 -0.27
N ILE A 197 -23.74 1.10 0.89
CA ILE A 197 -24.19 -0.26 1.18
C ILE A 197 -25.68 -0.48 0.86
N GLN A 198 -26.38 0.54 0.36
CA GLN A 198 -27.81 0.53 0.04
C GLN A 198 -28.10 0.46 -1.47
N LEU A 199 -27.07 0.22 -2.31
CA LEU A 199 -27.25 0.05 -3.75
C LEU A 199 -28.13 -1.18 -4.04
N LEU A 200 -28.89 -1.14 -5.13
CA LEU A 200 -29.84 -2.21 -5.48
C LEU A 200 -29.23 -3.61 -5.46
N LYS A 201 -27.99 -3.77 -5.92
CA LYS A 201 -27.28 -5.06 -5.90
C LYS A 201 -26.85 -5.52 -4.50
N PHE A 202 -26.98 -4.67 -3.49
CA PHE A 202 -26.67 -4.95 -2.09
C PHE A 202 -27.93 -5.11 -1.24
N LEU A 203 -29.11 -5.15 -1.87
CA LEU A 203 -30.39 -5.44 -1.20
C LEU A 203 -30.71 -6.92 -1.34
N ALA A 204 -31.23 -7.49 -0.24
CA ALA A 204 -31.66 -8.89 -0.23
C ALA A 204 -32.87 -9.11 -1.15
N GLY A 205 -32.79 -10.09 -2.01
CA GLY A 205 -33.88 -10.50 -2.90
C GLY A 205 -34.93 -11.36 -2.18
N GLU A 206 -34.54 -12.00 -1.06
CA GLU A 206 -35.43 -12.82 -0.23
C GLU A 206 -35.22 -12.59 1.26
N THR A 207 -36.22 -12.94 2.08
CA THR A 207 -36.07 -12.94 3.54
C THR A 207 -35.45 -14.26 4.00
N ASN A 208 -34.37 -14.19 4.78
CA ASN A 208 -33.70 -15.35 5.35
C ASN A 208 -33.34 -15.10 6.83
N ALA A 209 -34.13 -15.69 7.73
CA ALA A 209 -33.99 -15.47 9.17
C ALA A 209 -32.66 -16.00 9.74
N THR A 210 -32.08 -17.05 9.14
CA THR A 210 -30.80 -17.62 9.59
C THR A 210 -29.66 -16.64 9.45
N TYR A 211 -29.67 -15.81 8.39
CA TYR A 211 -28.65 -14.81 8.11
C TYR A 211 -29.09 -13.38 8.47
N GLY A 212 -30.33 -13.22 8.95
CA GLY A 212 -30.90 -11.91 9.27
C GLY A 212 -31.20 -11.04 8.05
N PHE A 213 -31.36 -11.64 6.87
CA PHE A 213 -31.73 -10.92 5.65
C PHE A 213 -33.24 -10.66 5.60
N VAL A 214 -33.61 -9.46 5.16
CA VAL A 214 -35.00 -9.04 4.96
C VAL A 214 -35.14 -8.55 3.54
N GLN A 215 -36.06 -9.11 2.78
CA GLN A 215 -36.29 -8.77 1.36
C GLN A 215 -36.41 -7.24 1.17
N GLY A 216 -35.66 -6.71 0.21
CA GLY A 216 -35.62 -5.28 -0.13
C GLY A 216 -34.81 -4.41 0.85
N GLN A 217 -34.20 -5.01 1.90
CA GLN A 217 -33.32 -4.31 2.82
C GLN A 217 -31.84 -4.62 2.49
N PRO A 218 -30.90 -3.73 2.85
CA PRO A 218 -29.48 -4.01 2.68
C PRO A 218 -29.06 -5.29 3.40
N TYR A 219 -28.22 -6.13 2.76
CA TYR A 219 -27.59 -7.29 3.42
C TYR A 219 -26.82 -6.86 4.69
N VAL A 220 -26.19 -5.66 4.64
CA VAL A 220 -25.50 -5.08 5.78
C VAL A 220 -26.47 -4.19 6.57
N ASN A 221 -26.99 -4.72 7.66
CA ASN A 221 -27.78 -3.93 8.62
C ASN A 221 -26.88 -3.31 9.68
N GLN A 222 -26.66 -1.98 9.60
CA GLN A 222 -25.77 -1.26 10.51
C GLN A 222 -26.27 -1.23 11.96
N GLN A 223 -27.55 -1.40 12.22
CA GLN A 223 -28.04 -1.54 13.59
C GLN A 223 -27.54 -2.85 14.23
N VAL A 224 -27.41 -3.90 13.41
CA VAL A 224 -26.93 -5.21 13.86
C VAL A 224 -25.41 -5.24 13.97
N TRP A 225 -24.72 -4.78 12.92
CA TRP A 225 -23.28 -4.96 12.75
C TRP A 225 -22.44 -3.74 13.13
N GLY A 226 -23.08 -2.59 13.41
CA GLY A 226 -22.43 -1.29 13.56
C GLY A 226 -22.21 -0.57 12.23
N ASP A 227 -21.75 0.68 12.31
CA ASP A 227 -21.34 1.44 11.13
C ASP A 227 -20.01 0.91 10.55
N TYR A 228 -19.56 1.48 9.42
CA TYR A 228 -18.33 1.06 8.75
C TYR A 228 -17.07 1.25 9.61
N ASP A 229 -17.11 2.07 10.66
CA ASP A 229 -16.04 2.19 11.64
C ASP A 229 -16.13 1.12 12.76
N GLY A 230 -17.19 0.33 12.80
CA GLY A 230 -17.43 -0.71 13.79
C GLY A 230 -18.00 -0.16 15.11
N PHE A 231 -18.69 0.97 15.05
CA PHE A 231 -19.39 1.57 16.18
C PHE A 231 -20.92 1.46 16.04
N ASN A 232 -21.62 1.80 17.09
CA ASN A 232 -23.09 1.97 17.09
C ASN A 232 -23.90 0.69 16.80
N ALA A 233 -23.32 -0.51 16.94
CA ALA A 233 -24.12 -1.75 16.95
C ALA A 233 -25.04 -1.76 18.17
N THR A 234 -26.34 -2.03 17.96
CA THR A 234 -27.35 -2.12 19.04
C THR A 234 -27.55 -3.55 19.54
N THR A 235 -26.89 -4.52 18.88
CA THR A 235 -26.93 -5.94 19.23
C THR A 235 -25.55 -6.41 19.69
N GLY A 236 -25.43 -7.65 20.19
CA GLY A 236 -24.15 -8.25 20.58
C GLY A 236 -23.27 -8.75 19.40
N PHE A 237 -23.50 -8.30 18.16
CA PHE A 237 -22.73 -8.74 16.98
C PHE A 237 -21.56 -7.83 16.63
N GLY A 238 -21.38 -6.70 17.31
CA GLY A 238 -20.25 -5.80 17.10
C GLY A 238 -19.70 -5.27 18.42
N VAL A 239 -18.39 -5.16 18.51
CA VAL A 239 -17.67 -4.56 19.64
C VAL A 239 -16.98 -3.29 19.15
N SER A 240 -17.27 -2.17 19.82
CA SER A 240 -16.62 -0.88 19.51
C SER A 240 -15.17 -0.89 20.03
N ASN A 241 -14.21 -0.99 19.12
CA ASN A 241 -12.79 -1.06 19.43
C ASN A 241 -12.11 0.31 19.24
N HIS A 242 -11.38 0.76 20.27
CA HIS A 242 -10.52 1.96 20.27
C HIS A 242 -11.26 3.23 19.79
N PRO A 243 -12.38 3.63 20.43
CA PRO A 243 -13.09 4.86 20.08
C PRO A 243 -12.21 6.10 20.31
N GLY A 244 -12.48 7.17 19.57
CA GLY A 244 -11.75 8.44 19.69
C GLY A 244 -10.46 8.53 18.86
N TYR A 245 -10.04 7.46 18.19
CA TYR A 245 -8.91 7.47 17.27
C TYR A 245 -9.37 7.41 15.82
N SER A 246 -8.64 8.12 14.94
CA SER A 246 -8.97 8.19 13.52
C SER A 246 -8.56 6.91 12.77
N GLY A 247 -9.42 6.42 11.87
CA GLY A 247 -9.12 5.38 10.90
C GLY A 247 -8.34 5.87 9.66
N ARG A 248 -7.89 7.13 9.58
CA ARG A 248 -7.24 7.66 8.37
C ARG A 248 -5.94 6.94 8.04
N VAL A 249 -5.79 6.62 6.76
CA VAL A 249 -4.57 6.08 6.13
C VAL A 249 -4.13 7.00 4.99
N ARG A 250 -2.98 6.73 4.38
CA ARG A 250 -2.40 7.60 3.34
C ARG A 250 -2.45 6.99 1.95
N MET A 251 -2.60 5.69 1.85
CA MET A 251 -2.57 4.96 0.59
C MET A 251 -3.17 3.57 0.80
N ALA A 252 -3.76 2.99 -0.24
CA ALA A 252 -4.15 1.59 -0.24
C ALA A 252 -3.59 0.85 -1.46
N ILE A 253 -3.22 -0.42 -1.26
CA ILE A 253 -2.57 -1.27 -2.25
C ILE A 253 -3.40 -2.53 -2.41
N ASN A 254 -3.76 -2.83 -3.66
CA ASN A 254 -4.53 -4.00 -4.06
C ASN A 254 -3.65 -5.01 -4.79
N MET A 255 -3.65 -6.25 -4.35
CA MET A 255 -3.00 -7.37 -5.02
C MET A 255 -4.04 -8.44 -5.38
N GLY A 256 -4.63 -8.35 -6.57
CA GLY A 256 -5.61 -9.34 -7.05
C GLY A 256 -6.96 -9.31 -6.33
N GLY A 257 -7.37 -8.19 -5.76
CA GLY A 257 -8.71 -7.98 -5.22
C GLY A 257 -9.57 -7.09 -6.13
N ALA A 258 -10.78 -6.79 -5.70
CA ALA A 258 -11.72 -5.93 -6.42
C ALA A 258 -12.49 -5.00 -5.45
N LEU A 259 -13.27 -4.09 -5.99
CA LEU A 259 -14.12 -3.15 -5.25
C LEU A 259 -15.59 -3.46 -5.52
N GLY A 260 -16.41 -3.46 -4.49
CA GLY A 260 -17.82 -3.81 -4.54
C GLY A 260 -18.65 -2.94 -5.49
N ASP A 261 -18.37 -1.64 -5.56
CA ASP A 261 -19.01 -0.74 -6.53
C ASP A 261 -18.10 0.43 -6.93
N SER A 262 -18.24 0.87 -8.18
CA SER A 262 -17.48 2.00 -8.70
C SER A 262 -17.87 3.33 -8.06
N THR A 263 -19.11 3.46 -7.58
CA THR A 263 -19.60 4.70 -6.96
C THR A 263 -18.98 5.01 -5.61
N TRP A 264 -18.36 4.01 -4.97
CA TRP A 264 -17.61 4.23 -3.72
C TRP A 264 -16.33 5.04 -3.93
N LEU A 265 -15.76 5.03 -5.17
CA LEU A 265 -14.61 5.84 -5.52
C LEU A 265 -15.03 7.27 -5.82
N GLU A 266 -14.48 8.23 -5.08
CA GLU A 266 -14.76 9.64 -5.19
C GLU A 266 -13.50 10.50 -5.28
N GLN A 267 -13.67 11.77 -5.64
CA GLN A 267 -12.56 12.72 -5.62
C GLN A 267 -12.12 13.01 -4.18
N GLY A 268 -10.83 12.90 -3.92
CA GLY A 268 -10.24 13.12 -2.60
C GLY A 268 -9.93 11.83 -1.85
N ASP A 269 -10.28 10.67 -2.39
CA ASP A 269 -9.82 9.39 -1.87
C ASP A 269 -8.30 9.27 -1.92
N VAL A 270 -7.76 8.42 -1.06
CA VAL A 270 -6.31 8.19 -1.01
C VAL A 270 -5.79 7.58 -2.32
N PRO A 271 -4.53 7.88 -2.71
CA PRO A 271 -3.90 7.24 -3.86
C PRO A 271 -3.90 5.72 -3.74
N LEU A 272 -4.12 5.05 -4.88
CA LEU A 272 -4.23 3.60 -4.98
C LEU A 272 -3.11 3.02 -5.85
N VAL A 273 -2.58 1.86 -5.48
CA VAL A 273 -1.71 1.06 -6.34
C VAL A 273 -2.30 -0.34 -6.46
N ALA A 274 -2.24 -0.91 -7.65
CA ALA A 274 -2.81 -2.23 -7.91
C ALA A 274 -1.86 -3.13 -8.71
N PHE A 275 -1.74 -4.37 -8.28
CA PHE A 275 -1.07 -5.48 -8.95
C PHE A 275 -2.11 -6.54 -9.25
N HIS A 276 -2.24 -6.98 -10.52
CA HIS A 276 -3.30 -7.91 -10.87
C HIS A 276 -2.92 -8.76 -12.08
N SER A 277 -3.21 -10.04 -12.03
CA SER A 277 -3.12 -10.91 -13.21
C SER A 277 -4.25 -10.58 -14.18
N VAL A 278 -3.92 -10.38 -15.46
CA VAL A 278 -4.90 -9.96 -16.47
C VAL A 278 -6.04 -10.99 -16.64
N ASN A 279 -5.70 -12.29 -16.51
CA ASN A 279 -6.65 -13.40 -16.60
C ASN A 279 -6.86 -14.04 -15.22
N ASP A 280 -7.08 -13.23 -14.19
CA ASP A 280 -7.37 -13.73 -12.84
C ASP A 280 -8.73 -14.44 -12.83
N PRO A 281 -8.79 -15.72 -12.41
CA PRO A 281 -10.05 -16.48 -12.42
C PRO A 281 -10.92 -16.22 -11.17
N PHE A 282 -10.44 -15.46 -10.18
CA PHE A 282 -11.14 -15.25 -8.90
C PHE A 282 -11.69 -13.84 -8.74
N ALA A 283 -10.97 -12.84 -9.26
CA ALA A 283 -11.39 -11.46 -9.25
C ALA A 283 -11.16 -10.86 -10.64
N PRO A 284 -12.14 -10.14 -11.23
CA PRO A 284 -11.97 -9.58 -12.56
C PRO A 284 -10.87 -8.50 -12.58
N PHE A 285 -10.05 -8.48 -13.64
CA PHE A 285 -9.06 -7.42 -13.85
C PHE A 285 -9.73 -6.07 -14.17
N GLY A 286 -10.78 -6.09 -14.98
CA GLY A 286 -11.61 -4.95 -15.35
C GLY A 286 -12.93 -4.89 -14.59
N VAL A 287 -14.03 -4.74 -15.30
CA VAL A 287 -15.40 -4.88 -14.77
C VAL A 287 -15.84 -6.32 -14.96
N GLY A 288 -16.43 -6.93 -13.96
CA GLY A 288 -16.87 -8.32 -14.06
C GLY A 288 -17.52 -8.82 -12.77
N ASN A 289 -17.63 -10.14 -12.67
CA ASN A 289 -18.36 -10.80 -11.61
C ASN A 289 -17.42 -11.54 -10.67
N VAL A 290 -17.72 -11.52 -9.38
CA VAL A 290 -17.24 -12.53 -8.45
C VAL A 290 -18.09 -13.77 -8.65
N ILE A 291 -17.42 -14.91 -8.79
CA ILE A 291 -18.05 -16.23 -8.88
C ILE A 291 -17.51 -17.14 -7.77
N VAL A 292 -18.26 -18.17 -7.43
CA VAL A 292 -17.76 -19.22 -6.54
C VAL A 292 -16.77 -20.08 -7.33
N PRO A 293 -15.49 -20.17 -6.95
CA PRO A 293 -14.46 -20.83 -7.77
C PRO A 293 -14.75 -22.31 -8.08
N THR A 294 -15.39 -23.02 -7.14
CA THR A 294 -15.67 -24.46 -7.25
C THR A 294 -16.94 -24.78 -8.03
N THR A 295 -17.89 -23.85 -8.13
CA THR A 295 -19.21 -24.11 -8.75
C THR A 295 -19.52 -23.20 -9.93
N GLY A 296 -18.74 -22.13 -10.15
CA GLY A 296 -18.99 -21.11 -11.18
C GLY A 296 -20.23 -20.24 -10.92
N GLN A 297 -20.88 -20.39 -9.75
CA GLN A 297 -22.11 -19.65 -9.44
C GLN A 297 -21.81 -18.17 -9.22
N PHE A 298 -22.68 -17.33 -9.78
CA PHE A 298 -22.61 -15.87 -9.61
C PHE A 298 -22.78 -15.47 -8.13
N VAL A 299 -22.03 -14.45 -7.72
CA VAL A 299 -22.09 -13.85 -6.39
C VAL A 299 -22.48 -12.38 -6.49
N VAL A 300 -21.64 -11.53 -7.09
CA VAL A 300 -21.88 -10.09 -7.18
C VAL A 300 -21.03 -9.45 -8.29
N ASP A 301 -21.55 -8.43 -8.94
CA ASP A 301 -20.78 -7.57 -9.86
C ASP A 301 -19.81 -6.66 -9.10
N VAL A 302 -18.60 -6.56 -9.61
CA VAL A 302 -17.52 -5.76 -9.00
C VAL A 302 -16.68 -5.06 -10.07
N ILE A 303 -15.85 -4.12 -9.64
CA ILE A 303 -14.80 -3.55 -10.47
C ILE A 303 -13.42 -4.02 -9.98
N GLY A 304 -12.59 -4.48 -10.93
CA GLY A 304 -11.23 -4.91 -10.65
C GLY A 304 -10.20 -3.79 -10.80
N SER A 305 -8.94 -4.15 -10.66
CA SER A 305 -7.82 -3.21 -10.54
C SER A 305 -7.74 -2.18 -11.67
N GLN A 306 -7.94 -2.58 -12.94
CA GLN A 306 -7.88 -1.67 -14.07
C GLN A 306 -8.97 -0.59 -13.98
N ALA A 307 -10.21 -0.99 -13.70
CA ALA A 307 -11.34 -0.07 -13.58
C ALA A 307 -11.21 0.84 -12.36
N ILE A 308 -10.71 0.31 -11.23
CA ILE A 308 -10.42 1.06 -10.00
C ILE A 308 -9.40 2.17 -10.30
N ILE A 309 -8.22 1.83 -10.83
CA ILE A 309 -7.16 2.81 -11.09
C ILE A 309 -7.57 3.82 -12.16
N LYS A 310 -8.28 3.39 -13.21
CA LYS A 310 -8.81 4.30 -14.23
C LYS A 310 -9.76 5.34 -13.62
N ARG A 311 -10.68 4.91 -12.75
CA ARG A 311 -11.63 5.81 -12.10
C ARG A 311 -10.93 6.74 -11.10
N SER A 312 -10.03 6.22 -10.28
CA SER A 312 -9.21 7.01 -9.35
C SER A 312 -8.40 8.09 -10.06
N LYS A 313 -7.79 7.74 -11.22
CA LYS A 313 -7.10 8.71 -12.09
C LYS A 313 -8.04 9.79 -12.60
N ASN A 314 -9.25 9.45 -13.04
CA ASN A 314 -10.22 10.42 -13.56
C ASN A 314 -10.66 11.45 -12.50
N PHE A 315 -10.58 11.10 -11.21
CA PHE A 315 -10.84 12.00 -10.09
C PHE A 315 -9.60 12.79 -9.64
N GLY A 316 -8.41 12.57 -10.24
CA GLY A 316 -7.17 13.22 -9.85
C GLY A 316 -6.52 12.60 -8.60
N ASN A 317 -7.08 11.53 -8.03
CA ASN A 317 -6.53 10.89 -6.81
C ASN A 317 -5.15 10.26 -7.04
N GLN A 318 -4.78 10.00 -8.31
CA GLN A 318 -3.48 9.45 -8.72
C GLN A 318 -2.44 10.51 -9.08
N ASP A 319 -2.76 11.81 -9.00
CA ASP A 319 -1.88 12.90 -9.46
C ASP A 319 -0.55 12.97 -8.71
N VAL A 320 -0.51 12.46 -7.49
CA VAL A 320 0.73 12.31 -6.71
C VAL A 320 1.78 11.44 -7.40
N PHE A 321 1.37 10.58 -8.34
CA PHE A 321 2.22 9.71 -9.12
C PHE A 321 2.62 10.29 -10.49
N ASN A 322 2.15 11.49 -10.85
CA ASN A 322 2.53 12.18 -12.09
C ASN A 322 3.96 12.76 -11.97
N ILE A 323 4.95 11.89 -11.76
CA ILE A 323 6.37 12.21 -11.61
C ILE A 323 7.20 11.25 -12.48
N PRO A 324 8.43 11.64 -12.87
CA PRO A 324 9.31 10.74 -13.61
C PRO A 324 9.86 9.63 -12.69
N TYR A 325 9.47 8.40 -12.96
CA TYR A 325 10.07 7.21 -12.36
C TYR A 325 11.09 6.61 -13.34
N ASN A 326 12.36 6.54 -12.95
CA ASN A 326 13.46 6.03 -13.76
C ASN A 326 13.93 4.66 -13.28
N ASP A 327 13.00 3.70 -13.19
CA ASP A 327 13.28 2.34 -12.76
C ASP A 327 12.73 1.30 -13.77
N PRO A 328 13.31 0.08 -13.82
CA PRO A 328 12.91 -0.93 -14.79
C PRO A 328 11.49 -1.46 -14.57
N TYR A 329 10.99 -1.43 -13.34
CA TYR A 329 9.66 -1.91 -12.99
C TYR A 329 8.58 -0.97 -13.53
N THR A 330 8.78 0.34 -13.36
CA THR A 330 7.90 1.37 -13.95
C THR A 330 7.95 1.35 -15.47
N THR A 331 9.14 1.20 -16.07
CA THR A 331 9.28 1.07 -17.52
C THR A 331 8.48 -0.12 -18.05
N ARG A 332 8.55 -1.28 -17.37
CA ARG A 332 7.75 -2.44 -17.73
C ARG A 332 6.26 -2.20 -17.53
N ALA A 333 5.84 -1.66 -16.39
CA ALA A 333 4.43 -1.37 -16.14
C ALA A 333 3.84 -0.46 -17.22
N ASN A 334 4.54 0.61 -17.58
CA ASN A 334 4.11 1.58 -18.58
C ASN A 334 3.97 0.99 -19.99
N SER A 335 4.67 -0.11 -20.30
CA SER A 335 4.51 -0.80 -21.59
C SER A 335 3.21 -1.62 -21.69
N ILE A 336 2.54 -1.92 -20.56
CA ILE A 336 1.38 -2.83 -20.50
C ILE A 336 0.17 -2.28 -19.75
N ASN A 337 0.29 -1.13 -19.05
CA ASN A 337 -0.80 -0.57 -18.23
C ASN A 337 -1.67 0.48 -18.96
N ASN A 338 -1.43 0.72 -20.23
CA ASN A 338 -2.15 1.72 -21.03
C ASN A 338 -2.17 3.13 -20.41
N GLY A 339 -1.06 3.55 -19.80
CA GLY A 339 -0.91 4.86 -19.14
C GLY A 339 -1.69 5.01 -17.83
N LEU A 340 -2.08 3.90 -17.21
CA LEU A 340 -2.71 3.90 -15.89
C LEU A 340 -1.63 3.80 -14.81
N GLU A 341 -1.05 4.95 -14.46
CA GLU A 341 -0.06 5.02 -13.38
C GLU A 341 -0.68 4.53 -12.06
N GLY A 342 0.07 3.71 -11.32
CA GLY A 342 -0.42 2.97 -10.15
C GLY A 342 -0.93 1.56 -10.46
N LEU A 343 -1.03 1.15 -11.74
CA LEU A 343 -1.41 -0.20 -12.14
C LEU A 343 -0.20 -0.98 -12.67
N PHE A 344 0.04 -2.17 -12.12
CA PHE A 344 0.99 -3.16 -12.64
C PHE A 344 0.25 -4.44 -13.05
N PRO A 345 -0.09 -4.63 -14.34
CA PRO A 345 -0.69 -5.86 -14.82
C PRO A 345 0.35 -6.99 -14.87
N PHE A 346 -0.05 -8.21 -14.50
CA PHE A 346 0.72 -9.42 -14.76
C PHE A 346 0.05 -10.24 -15.87
N GLU A 347 0.75 -10.38 -16.99
CA GLU A 347 0.36 -11.25 -18.09
C GLU A 347 0.90 -12.64 -17.80
N LEU A 348 0.03 -13.54 -17.33
CA LEU A 348 0.37 -14.92 -17.02
C LEU A 348 -0.13 -15.85 -18.12
N PRO A 349 0.53 -17.01 -18.34
CA PRO A 349 0.04 -18.03 -19.24
C PRO A 349 -1.38 -18.50 -18.85
N ASN A 350 -2.23 -18.74 -19.84
CA ASN A 350 -3.51 -19.39 -19.61
C ASN A 350 -3.31 -20.91 -19.56
N PRO A 351 -3.54 -21.57 -18.41
CA PRO A 351 -3.36 -23.02 -18.28
C PRO A 351 -4.45 -23.82 -18.98
N GLY A 352 -5.53 -23.16 -19.44
CA GLY A 352 -6.73 -23.81 -19.94
C GLY A 352 -7.70 -24.24 -18.82
N PRO A 353 -8.77 -25.01 -19.16
CA PRO A 353 -9.72 -25.49 -18.18
C PRO A 353 -9.04 -26.23 -17.02
N PRO A 354 -9.58 -26.17 -15.78
CA PRO A 354 -10.89 -25.63 -15.44
C PRO A 354 -10.95 -24.11 -15.21
N LEU A 355 -9.84 -23.41 -14.99
CA LEU A 355 -9.87 -22.01 -14.54
C LEU A 355 -9.68 -20.98 -15.66
N ASN A 356 -9.07 -21.35 -16.79
CA ASN A 356 -8.75 -20.47 -17.92
C ASN A 356 -7.97 -19.19 -17.55
N GLY A 357 -7.22 -19.23 -16.45
CA GLY A 357 -6.40 -18.11 -15.97
C GLY A 357 -5.59 -18.48 -14.75
N GLN A 358 -4.69 -17.61 -14.36
CA GLN A 358 -3.83 -17.77 -13.19
C GLN A 358 -3.78 -16.47 -12.37
N ALA A 359 -3.62 -16.62 -11.07
CA ALA A 359 -3.53 -15.52 -10.09
C ALA A 359 -2.40 -15.76 -9.09
N GLY A 360 -2.07 -14.75 -8.32
CA GLY A 360 -1.13 -14.84 -7.19
C GLY A 360 0.27 -15.37 -7.57
N PRO A 361 0.94 -14.88 -8.63
CA PRO A 361 2.24 -15.42 -9.05
C PRO A 361 3.35 -15.22 -8.01
N TRP A 362 3.09 -14.43 -7.00
CA TRP A 362 3.93 -14.17 -5.83
C TRP A 362 3.74 -15.18 -4.70
N GLU A 363 2.79 -16.11 -4.81
CA GLU A 363 2.53 -17.15 -3.80
C GLU A 363 3.35 -18.39 -4.07
N TRP A 364 3.84 -19.02 -3.00
CA TRP A 364 4.35 -20.38 -3.00
C TRP A 364 3.92 -21.09 -1.72
N ILE A 365 3.85 -22.39 -1.75
CA ILE A 365 3.27 -23.21 -0.72
C ILE A 365 4.24 -24.30 -0.30
N SER A 366 4.41 -24.48 1.01
CA SER A 366 5.09 -25.62 1.58
C SER A 366 4.09 -26.77 1.77
N TYR A 367 4.21 -27.81 0.97
CA TYR A 367 3.36 -29.00 1.11
C TYR A 367 3.49 -29.64 2.50
N THR A 368 4.71 -29.70 3.06
CA THR A 368 4.97 -30.22 4.40
C THR A 368 4.26 -29.41 5.49
N ASP A 369 4.28 -28.08 5.38
CA ASP A 369 3.60 -27.22 6.33
C ASP A 369 2.07 -27.38 6.25
N LEU A 370 1.52 -27.52 5.04
CA LEU A 370 0.10 -27.82 4.87
C LEU A 370 -0.31 -29.14 5.51
N GLN A 371 0.49 -30.20 5.33
CA GLN A 371 0.25 -31.48 5.99
C GLN A 371 0.28 -31.36 7.51
N ALA A 372 1.17 -30.55 8.06
CA ALA A 372 1.30 -30.36 9.51
C ALA A 372 0.08 -29.67 10.13
N ILE A 373 -0.54 -28.71 9.42
CA ILE A 373 -1.71 -27.98 9.93
C ILE A 373 -3.06 -28.65 9.60
N ALA A 374 -3.11 -29.55 8.64
CA ALA A 374 -4.35 -30.17 8.15
C ALA A 374 -5.21 -30.82 9.25
N PRO A 375 -4.66 -31.56 10.24
CA PRO A 375 -5.45 -32.14 11.33
C PRO A 375 -6.18 -31.08 12.17
N PHE A 376 -5.57 -29.92 12.39
CA PHE A 376 -6.18 -28.82 13.13
C PHE A 376 -7.47 -28.31 12.46
N TYR A 377 -7.49 -28.30 11.13
CA TYR A 377 -8.67 -27.90 10.34
C TYR A 377 -9.58 -29.08 9.98
N GLY A 378 -9.30 -30.29 10.45
CA GLY A 378 -10.08 -31.49 10.16
C GLY A 378 -10.01 -31.91 8.69
N VAL A 379 -8.91 -31.62 8.00
CA VAL A 379 -8.63 -32.01 6.62
C VAL A 379 -7.76 -33.25 6.61
N THR A 380 -8.14 -34.26 5.81
CA THR A 380 -7.35 -35.48 5.64
C THR A 380 -6.12 -35.22 4.77
N SER A 381 -5.13 -36.12 4.82
CA SER A 381 -3.95 -36.04 3.94
C SER A 381 -4.34 -36.04 2.45
N GLY A 382 -5.29 -36.89 2.04
CA GLY A 382 -5.81 -36.88 0.68
C GLY A 382 -6.56 -35.59 0.31
N GLY A 383 -7.17 -34.91 1.28
CA GLY A 383 -7.75 -33.60 1.10
C GLY A 383 -6.67 -32.53 0.85
N VAL A 384 -5.55 -32.59 1.58
CA VAL A 384 -4.38 -31.72 1.36
C VAL A 384 -3.80 -31.95 -0.03
N ASP A 385 -3.64 -33.20 -0.45
CA ASP A 385 -3.15 -33.54 -1.80
C ASP A 385 -4.02 -32.90 -2.88
N THR A 386 -5.33 -33.00 -2.74
CA THR A 386 -6.30 -32.42 -3.70
C THR A 386 -6.17 -30.90 -3.75
N ILE A 387 -6.11 -30.23 -2.60
CA ILE A 387 -5.97 -28.76 -2.50
C ILE A 387 -4.63 -28.32 -3.11
N TYR A 388 -3.54 -29.00 -2.75
CA TYR A 388 -2.21 -28.68 -3.26
C TYR A 388 -2.12 -28.87 -4.78
N GLN A 389 -2.65 -29.97 -5.31
CA GLN A 389 -2.67 -30.21 -6.76
C GLN A 389 -3.54 -29.18 -7.49
N SER A 390 -4.70 -28.80 -6.94
CA SER A 390 -5.55 -27.80 -7.55
C SER A 390 -4.91 -26.42 -7.59
N ALA A 391 -4.01 -26.09 -6.64
CA ALA A 391 -3.29 -24.83 -6.61
C ALA A 391 -2.39 -24.61 -7.85
N PHE A 392 -1.90 -25.67 -8.50
CA PHE A 392 -1.13 -25.55 -9.74
C PHE A 392 -1.92 -24.97 -10.91
N PHE A 393 -3.26 -25.12 -10.91
CA PHE A 393 -4.09 -24.53 -11.97
C PHE A 393 -4.25 -23.02 -11.79
N SER A 394 -4.22 -22.53 -10.56
CA SER A 394 -4.46 -21.12 -10.26
C SER A 394 -3.18 -20.32 -10.02
N ASN A 395 -2.10 -20.96 -9.56
CA ASN A 395 -0.84 -20.34 -9.24
C ASN A 395 0.32 -20.97 -10.01
N PRO A 396 1.00 -20.22 -10.92
CA PRO A 396 2.09 -20.76 -11.73
C PRO A 396 3.35 -21.10 -10.93
N ASN A 397 3.46 -20.63 -9.69
CA ASN A 397 4.67 -20.74 -8.85
C ASN A 397 4.41 -21.50 -7.54
N VAL A 398 3.35 -22.29 -7.45
CA VAL A 398 2.92 -22.92 -6.21
C VAL A 398 4.05 -23.65 -5.46
N ASN A 399 4.97 -24.31 -6.16
CA ASN A 399 6.10 -25.03 -5.60
C ASN A 399 7.47 -24.38 -5.94
N ASN A 400 7.49 -23.16 -6.45
CA ASN A 400 8.73 -22.50 -6.88
C ASN A 400 8.91 -21.16 -6.15
N LYS A 401 9.52 -21.25 -4.97
CA LYS A 401 9.81 -20.11 -4.12
C LYS A 401 10.60 -19.02 -4.85
N ASP A 402 11.65 -19.39 -5.63
CA ASP A 402 12.53 -18.39 -6.26
C ASP A 402 11.78 -17.58 -7.31
N LYS A 403 10.90 -18.22 -8.09
CA LYS A 403 10.02 -17.49 -9.01
C LYS A 403 9.03 -16.61 -8.28
N ALA A 404 8.41 -17.10 -7.20
CA ALA A 404 7.49 -16.30 -6.40
C ALA A 404 8.20 -15.07 -5.79
N LEU A 405 9.41 -15.23 -5.27
CA LEU A 405 10.24 -14.13 -4.77
C LEU A 405 10.54 -13.10 -5.86
N ALA A 406 10.84 -13.50 -7.10
CA ALA A 406 11.06 -12.57 -8.20
C ALA A 406 9.82 -11.72 -8.53
N TYR A 407 8.61 -12.27 -8.35
CA TYR A 407 7.37 -11.47 -8.44
C TYR A 407 7.22 -10.51 -7.26
N ILE A 408 7.55 -10.95 -6.04
CA ILE A 408 7.55 -10.08 -4.85
C ILE A 408 8.54 -8.93 -5.03
N ASP A 409 9.75 -9.21 -5.53
CA ASP A 409 10.77 -8.18 -5.82
C ASP A 409 10.27 -7.18 -6.89
N THR A 410 9.56 -7.67 -7.90
CA THR A 410 8.91 -6.81 -8.91
C THR A 410 7.83 -5.91 -8.28
N ILE A 411 6.99 -6.47 -7.42
CA ILE A 411 5.95 -5.72 -6.70
C ILE A 411 6.60 -4.64 -5.82
N GLN A 412 7.58 -5.03 -5.02
CA GLN A 412 8.28 -4.12 -4.12
C GLN A 412 9.05 -3.03 -4.89
N GLY A 413 9.69 -3.39 -6.00
CA GLY A 413 10.42 -2.44 -6.84
C GLY A 413 9.52 -1.36 -7.47
N TYR A 414 8.34 -1.76 -7.95
CA TYR A 414 7.34 -0.83 -8.47
C TYR A 414 6.67 0.00 -7.35
N LEU A 415 6.44 -0.61 -6.20
CA LEU A 415 5.68 -0.03 -5.09
C LEU A 415 6.49 0.96 -4.27
N ALA A 416 7.77 0.65 -3.97
CA ALA A 416 8.60 1.43 -3.05
C ALA A 416 8.71 2.92 -3.43
N PRO A 417 9.00 3.33 -4.67
CA PRO A 417 9.05 4.74 -5.02
C PRO A 417 7.68 5.45 -4.89
N ARG A 418 6.57 4.73 -5.07
CA ARG A 418 5.21 5.26 -4.92
C ARG A 418 4.84 5.49 -3.46
N ILE A 419 5.21 4.57 -2.56
CA ILE A 419 5.06 4.77 -1.11
C ILE A 419 5.91 5.96 -0.65
N VAL A 420 7.17 6.02 -1.08
CA VAL A 420 8.07 7.14 -0.75
C VAL A 420 7.46 8.46 -1.17
N GLN A 421 6.85 8.52 -2.35
CA GLN A 421 6.21 9.72 -2.87
C GLN A 421 4.98 10.12 -2.05
N VAL A 422 4.05 9.20 -1.79
CA VAL A 422 2.81 9.48 -1.04
C VAL A 422 3.10 9.88 0.40
N LEU A 423 4.04 9.20 1.06
CA LEU A 423 4.37 9.44 2.46
C LEU A 423 5.42 10.55 2.64
N GLN A 424 5.93 11.13 1.56
CA GLN A 424 6.99 12.15 1.57
C GLN A 424 8.19 11.70 2.43
N LEU A 425 8.66 10.48 2.14
CA LEU A 425 9.82 9.90 2.82
C LEU A 425 11.12 10.38 2.16
N PRO A 426 12.28 10.22 2.80
CA PRO A 426 13.57 10.53 2.17
C PRO A 426 13.69 9.90 0.78
N GLY A 427 13.95 10.72 -0.23
CA GLY A 427 13.99 10.31 -1.64
C GLY A 427 12.70 10.59 -2.43
N TYR A 428 11.65 11.18 -1.80
CA TYR A 428 10.46 11.58 -2.56
C TYR A 428 10.77 12.70 -3.57
N TYR A 429 10.05 12.66 -4.69
CA TYR A 429 10.20 13.64 -5.74
C TYR A 429 9.45 14.93 -5.39
N THR A 430 10.14 16.06 -5.44
CA THR A 430 9.58 17.36 -5.03
C THR A 430 8.92 18.15 -6.18
N GLY A 431 8.74 17.54 -7.33
CA GLY A 431 8.23 18.20 -8.54
C GLY A 431 9.30 18.99 -9.31
N PHE A 432 10.55 18.95 -8.86
CA PHE A 432 11.66 19.63 -9.53
C PHE A 432 12.66 18.59 -10.02
N SER A 433 12.82 18.46 -11.34
CA SER A 433 13.98 17.76 -11.88
C SER A 433 15.22 18.52 -11.43
N THR A 434 16.10 17.84 -10.67
CA THR A 434 17.42 18.39 -10.38
C THR A 434 18.23 18.30 -11.67
N LEU A 435 18.45 19.43 -12.32
CA LEU A 435 19.31 19.51 -13.49
C LEU A 435 20.76 19.38 -13.02
N THR A 436 21.56 18.59 -13.73
CA THR A 436 23.00 18.53 -13.53
C THR A 436 23.67 19.67 -14.31
N SER A 437 24.88 20.03 -13.95
CA SER A 437 25.66 21.07 -14.66
C SER A 437 25.94 20.74 -16.13
N GLY A 438 25.58 19.53 -16.60
CA GLY A 438 25.67 19.11 -18.01
C GLY A 438 24.39 19.38 -18.81
N ASP A 439 23.24 19.62 -18.16
CA ASP A 439 21.96 19.81 -18.84
C ASP A 439 21.81 21.22 -19.42
N PHE A 440 22.44 22.23 -18.80
CA PHE A 440 22.59 23.59 -19.32
C PHE A 440 23.64 24.38 -18.54
N THR A 441 24.09 25.49 -19.10
CA THR A 441 25.12 26.33 -18.49
C THR A 441 24.50 27.33 -17.51
N VAL A 442 25.04 27.38 -16.27
CA VAL A 442 24.73 28.43 -15.30
C VAL A 442 26.01 29.22 -14.99
N THR A 443 25.96 30.52 -15.28
CA THR A 443 27.04 31.42 -14.96
C THR A 443 26.65 32.29 -13.76
N VAL A 444 27.51 32.39 -12.76
CA VAL A 444 27.33 33.22 -11.57
C VAL A 444 28.52 34.18 -11.47
N ALA A 445 28.29 35.45 -11.72
CA ALA A 445 29.32 36.44 -11.79
C ALA A 445 28.86 37.83 -11.25
N PRO A 446 29.77 38.62 -10.61
CA PRO A 446 31.11 38.23 -10.22
C PRO A 446 31.10 37.17 -9.10
N ASN A 447 32.15 36.35 -9.04
CA ASN A 447 32.38 35.40 -7.95
C ASN A 447 33.88 35.37 -7.63
N PRO A 448 34.33 35.92 -6.49
CA PRO A 448 33.54 36.48 -5.39
C PRO A 448 32.69 37.71 -5.75
N ALA A 449 31.55 37.84 -5.04
CA ALA A 449 30.60 38.93 -5.22
C ALA A 449 30.78 39.99 -4.14
N SER A 450 30.72 41.29 -4.50
CA SER A 450 30.64 42.38 -3.54
C SER A 450 29.18 42.78 -3.28
N ASP A 451 28.60 43.73 -4.00
CA ASP A 451 27.26 44.24 -3.73
C ASP A 451 26.16 43.54 -4.53
N ARG A 452 26.54 42.83 -5.59
CA ARG A 452 25.62 42.16 -6.49
C ARG A 452 26.23 40.92 -7.12
N VAL A 453 25.41 39.94 -7.36
CA VAL A 453 25.73 38.77 -8.18
C VAL A 453 24.67 38.57 -9.27
N ASN A 454 25.12 38.35 -10.49
CA ASN A 454 24.25 38.01 -11.62
C ASN A 454 24.28 36.51 -11.86
N ILE A 455 23.12 35.96 -12.14
CA ILE A 455 22.91 34.54 -12.44
C ILE A 455 22.34 34.49 -13.85
N GLN A 456 23.04 33.86 -14.76
CA GLN A 456 22.68 33.75 -16.15
C GLN A 456 22.60 32.27 -16.53
N VAL A 457 21.53 31.88 -17.23
CA VAL A 457 21.34 30.57 -17.86
C VAL A 457 21.34 30.70 -19.37
N ASP A 458 21.38 29.58 -20.07
CA ASP A 458 21.30 29.56 -21.54
C ASP A 458 20.10 30.36 -22.06
N ALA A 459 20.24 31.00 -23.19
CA ALA A 459 19.24 31.89 -23.77
C ALA A 459 17.86 31.25 -24.02
N ALA A 460 17.83 29.94 -24.19
CA ALA A 460 16.59 29.15 -24.39
C ALA A 460 15.85 28.80 -23.10
N ILE A 461 16.43 29.13 -21.93
CA ILE A 461 15.88 28.76 -20.62
C ILE A 461 15.33 30.00 -19.91
N ARG A 462 14.24 29.83 -19.19
CA ARG A 462 13.62 30.93 -18.41
C ARG A 462 13.69 30.60 -16.92
N ILE A 463 14.35 31.50 -16.17
CA ILE A 463 14.37 31.47 -14.70
C ILE A 463 13.02 31.93 -14.19
N ASN A 464 12.32 31.09 -13.45
CA ASN A 464 11.04 31.40 -12.82
C ASN A 464 11.23 32.02 -11.44
N SER A 465 12.16 31.45 -10.65
CA SER A 465 12.51 31.97 -9.33
C SER A 465 13.94 31.64 -8.94
N ILE A 466 14.46 32.41 -7.98
CA ILE A 466 15.75 32.19 -7.34
C ILE A 466 15.56 32.25 -5.84
N GLU A 467 16.14 31.31 -5.12
CA GLU A 467 16.22 31.29 -3.67
C GLU A 467 17.70 31.31 -3.22
N LEU A 468 17.99 32.10 -2.21
CA LEU A 468 19.31 32.24 -1.62
C LEU A 468 19.32 31.60 -0.24
N PHE A 469 20.33 30.79 0.04
CA PHE A 469 20.52 30.11 1.32
C PHE A 469 21.93 30.37 1.86
N ASP A 470 22.09 30.43 3.18
CA ASP A 470 23.38 30.30 3.84
C ASP A 470 23.86 28.84 3.87
N ILE A 471 25.08 28.61 4.33
CA ILE A 471 25.69 27.27 4.40
C ILE A 471 25.00 26.33 5.38
N SER A 472 24.14 26.84 6.28
CA SER A 472 23.33 26.03 7.19
C SER A 472 22.02 25.56 6.54
N GLY A 473 21.72 25.98 5.30
CA GLY A 473 20.48 25.70 4.59
C GLY A 473 19.32 26.62 4.96
N ARG A 474 19.56 27.70 5.75
CA ARG A 474 18.53 28.69 6.06
C ARG A 474 18.31 29.60 4.85
N ARG A 475 17.07 29.72 4.40
CA ARG A 475 16.67 30.62 3.31
C ARG A 475 16.77 32.09 3.77
N LEU A 476 17.53 32.89 3.03
CA LEU A 476 17.76 34.32 3.28
C LEU A 476 16.81 35.19 2.47
N THR A 477 16.61 34.86 1.19
CA THR A 477 15.71 35.60 0.30
C THR A 477 15.22 34.72 -0.83
N ALA A 478 14.12 35.14 -1.49
CA ALA A 478 13.61 34.54 -2.70
C ALA A 478 13.10 35.63 -3.64
N ILE A 479 13.34 35.46 -4.95
CA ILE A 479 12.80 36.29 -6.01
C ILE A 479 12.00 35.37 -6.94
N SER A 480 10.75 35.70 -7.23
CA SER A 480 9.84 34.92 -8.09
C SER A 480 9.32 35.74 -9.25
N GLN A 481 8.66 35.09 -10.20
CA GLN A 481 8.05 35.69 -11.42
C GLN A 481 9.06 36.37 -12.36
N LEU A 482 10.28 35.83 -12.46
CA LEU A 482 11.36 36.44 -13.23
C LEU A 482 11.16 36.30 -14.76
N ASN A 483 10.76 35.13 -15.25
CA ASN A 483 10.56 34.78 -16.66
C ASN A 483 11.65 35.30 -17.62
N ASN A 484 12.92 35.24 -17.24
CA ASN A 484 14.09 35.73 -17.98
C ASN A 484 15.24 34.73 -17.86
N ASN A 485 16.22 34.79 -18.77
CA ASN A 485 17.45 33.99 -18.68
C ASN A 485 18.57 34.63 -17.83
N LEU A 486 18.33 35.84 -17.31
CA LEU A 486 19.23 36.59 -16.45
C LEU A 486 18.48 37.08 -15.20
N ALA A 487 19.09 36.89 -14.03
CA ALA A 487 18.59 37.43 -12.78
C ALA A 487 19.74 38.03 -11.97
N SER A 488 19.42 39.01 -11.11
CA SER A 488 20.41 39.70 -10.29
C SER A 488 19.98 39.70 -8.82
N LEU A 489 20.90 39.29 -7.94
CA LEU A 489 20.72 39.31 -6.49
C LEU A 489 21.56 40.43 -5.88
N ASN A 490 20.94 41.22 -5.01
CA ASN A 490 21.66 42.17 -4.15
C ASN A 490 22.30 41.39 -3.01
N THR A 491 23.60 41.52 -2.85
CA THR A 491 24.43 40.87 -1.84
C THR A 491 25.05 41.81 -0.83
N SER A 492 24.75 43.10 -0.91
CA SER A 492 25.38 44.15 -0.06
C SER A 492 25.14 43.94 1.44
N SER A 493 23.98 43.34 1.81
CA SER A 493 23.62 43.04 3.21
C SER A 493 24.15 41.71 3.73
N LEU A 494 24.78 40.91 2.86
CA LEU A 494 25.29 39.61 3.24
C LEU A 494 26.65 39.68 3.91
N SER A 495 26.86 38.84 4.91
CA SER A 495 28.18 38.67 5.53
C SER A 495 29.15 37.97 4.58
N LYS A 496 30.44 38.14 4.76
CA LYS A 496 31.46 37.41 4.01
C LYS A 496 31.28 35.89 4.20
N GLY A 497 31.34 35.15 3.14
CA GLY A 497 31.19 33.69 3.19
C GLY A 497 30.59 33.06 1.93
N MET A 498 30.37 31.74 1.99
CA MET A 498 29.77 30.99 0.91
C MET A 498 28.23 30.99 1.03
N TYR A 499 27.59 31.13 -0.10
CA TYR A 499 26.13 31.10 -0.24
C TYR A 499 25.71 30.11 -1.31
N LEU A 500 24.56 29.44 -1.11
CA LEU A 500 23.94 28.55 -2.05
C LEU A 500 22.77 29.25 -2.76
N VAL A 501 22.69 29.09 -4.06
CA VAL A 501 21.63 29.63 -4.91
C VAL A 501 20.87 28.48 -5.53
N ARG A 502 19.57 28.41 -5.30
CA ARG A 502 18.66 27.50 -5.96
C ARG A 502 17.90 28.26 -7.04
N ILE A 503 17.99 27.78 -8.27
CA ILE A 503 17.38 28.38 -9.47
C ILE A 503 16.30 27.43 -9.93
N GLN A 504 15.08 27.93 -10.02
CA GLN A 504 13.97 27.23 -10.66
C GLN A 504 13.74 27.81 -12.06
N SER A 505 13.76 26.96 -13.07
CA SER A 505 13.56 27.32 -14.46
C SER A 505 12.36 26.55 -15.07
N ASP A 506 12.01 26.87 -16.31
CA ASP A 506 11.05 26.12 -17.14
C ASP A 506 11.54 24.71 -17.51
N LYS A 507 12.82 24.39 -17.30
CA LYS A 507 13.43 23.08 -17.58
C LYS A 507 13.68 22.27 -16.31
N GLY A 508 13.62 22.88 -15.12
CA GLY A 508 13.85 22.21 -13.84
C GLY A 508 14.61 23.09 -12.85
N VAL A 509 15.19 22.46 -11.82
CA VAL A 509 15.91 23.13 -10.74
C VAL A 509 17.39 22.79 -10.78
N ILE A 510 18.22 23.81 -10.64
CA ILE A 510 19.65 23.65 -10.44
C ILE A 510 20.11 24.45 -9.22
N SER A 511 21.10 23.94 -8.52
CA SER A 511 21.75 24.65 -7.42
C SER A 511 23.18 24.97 -7.77
N THR A 512 23.58 26.18 -7.45
CA THR A 512 24.95 26.66 -7.61
C THR A 512 25.39 27.42 -6.36
N ARG A 513 26.62 27.95 -6.34
CA ARG A 513 27.18 28.67 -5.18
C ARG A 513 27.99 29.85 -5.63
N PHE A 514 28.12 30.83 -4.74
CA PHE A 514 29.07 31.93 -4.89
C PHE A 514 29.71 32.31 -3.54
N MET A 515 30.82 32.98 -3.60
CA MET A 515 31.51 33.59 -2.45
C MET A 515 31.14 35.06 -2.37
N LYS A 516 30.83 35.57 -1.16
CA LYS A 516 30.70 36.99 -0.83
C LYS A 516 32.00 37.46 -0.20
N ASP A 517 32.56 38.56 -0.73
CA ASP A 517 33.75 39.22 -0.20
C ASP A 517 33.52 39.89 1.14
#